data_2c097597d6cb02398a38e30bba10252e
#
_entry.id   2c097597d6cb02398a38e30bba10252e
#
_cell.length_a   1.000
_cell.length_b   1.000
_cell.length_c   1.000
_cell.angle_alpha   90.00
_cell.angle_beta   90.00
_cell.angle_gamma   90.00
#
_symmetry.space_group_name_H-M   'P 1'
#
loop_
_entity.id
_entity.type
_entity.pdbx_description
1 polymer ?
#
loop_
_entity_poly.entity_id
_entity_poly.type
_entity_poly.pdbx_seq_one_letter_code
_entity_poly.pdbx_strand_id
1 'polypeptide(L)'
;LYGLKVSAVVAADDTALPDAAHPRGTAGTVFVHRFAGKLAEEGKSLEEILERTAAYERGIVSVGASLTTCSLPGVAKDTRLDGAEYELGLGIHGEPGAAKLPLEPATAVLDRMIAVLVAGAAARNLALPSTEFTLLVNNLGGVPPIEMTFLSG
;
A
#
# COMPACT_ATOMS: atom_id res chain seq x y z
N LEU A 1 -15.28 25.44 -12.41
CA LEU A 1 -16.73 25.58 -12.45
C LEU A 1 -17.27 26.37 -11.26
N TYR A 2 -16.66 26.26 -10.08
CA TYR A 2 -17.11 26.92 -8.85
C TYR A 2 -16.11 27.98 -8.32
N GLY A 3 -15.07 28.35 -9.10
CA GLY A 3 -14.04 29.30 -8.67
C GLY A 3 -13.15 28.79 -7.52
N LEU A 4 -13.18 27.49 -7.22
CA LEU A 4 -12.38 26.90 -6.17
C LEU A 4 -10.94 26.68 -6.66
N LYS A 5 -9.98 27.00 -5.80
CA LYS A 5 -8.58 26.56 -5.98
C LYS A 5 -8.50 25.08 -5.57
N VAL A 6 -7.93 24.26 -6.43
CA VAL A 6 -7.77 22.81 -6.20
C VAL A 6 -6.31 22.45 -6.46
N SER A 7 -5.75 21.60 -5.60
CA SER A 7 -4.47 20.98 -5.77
C SER A 7 -4.57 19.50 -5.47
N ALA A 8 -3.67 18.68 -6.00
CA ALA A 8 -3.68 17.25 -5.83
C ALA A 8 -2.33 16.71 -5.37
N VAL A 9 -2.36 15.74 -4.46
CA VAL A 9 -1.22 14.86 -4.14
C VAL A 9 -1.60 13.46 -4.59
N VAL A 10 -0.73 12.82 -5.34
CA VAL A 10 -0.92 11.45 -5.79
C VAL A 10 -0.27 10.52 -4.79
N ALA A 11 -1.04 9.60 -4.20
CA ALA A 11 -0.50 8.53 -3.39
C ALA A 11 0.20 7.50 -4.31
N ALA A 12 1.44 7.21 -4.02
CA ALA A 12 2.32 6.36 -4.83
C ALA A 12 3.13 5.39 -3.94
N ASP A 13 2.53 4.94 -2.86
CA ASP A 13 3.18 4.20 -1.78
C ASP A 13 3.53 2.75 -2.12
N ASP A 14 2.93 2.15 -3.15
CA ASP A 14 3.23 0.78 -3.56
C ASP A 14 4.63 0.65 -4.16
N THR A 15 5.47 -0.11 -3.48
CA THR A 15 6.87 -0.33 -3.87
C THR A 15 7.12 -1.68 -4.54
N ALA A 16 6.08 -2.49 -4.75
CA ALA A 16 6.21 -3.79 -5.41
C ALA A 16 6.53 -3.66 -6.92
N LEU A 17 6.15 -2.55 -7.54
CA LEU A 17 6.37 -2.27 -8.97
C LEU A 17 7.07 -0.90 -9.13
N PRO A 18 8.36 -0.81 -8.82
CA PRO A 18 9.09 0.47 -8.81
C PRO A 18 9.15 1.13 -10.20
N ASP A 19 9.13 0.33 -11.27
CA ASP A 19 9.22 0.81 -12.67
C ASP A 19 7.85 0.99 -13.33
N ALA A 20 6.75 0.94 -12.57
CA ALA A 20 5.42 1.14 -13.14
C ALA A 20 5.27 2.55 -13.73
N ALA A 21 4.78 2.64 -14.95
CA ALA A 21 4.53 3.93 -15.63
C ALA A 21 3.56 4.82 -14.85
N HIS A 22 2.68 4.21 -14.07
CA HIS A 22 1.73 4.88 -13.19
C HIS A 22 1.92 4.33 -11.77
N PRO A 23 2.51 5.13 -10.87
CA PRO A 23 2.63 4.77 -9.46
C PRO A 23 1.26 4.45 -8.86
N ARG A 24 1.21 3.45 -7.99
CA ARG A 24 -0.03 3.02 -7.34
C ARG A 24 -0.08 3.46 -5.89
N GLY A 25 -1.24 3.98 -5.48
CA GLY A 25 -1.56 4.18 -4.07
C GLY A 25 -2.31 2.97 -3.53
N THR A 26 -1.88 2.45 -2.40
CA THR A 26 -2.51 1.33 -1.70
C THR A 26 -2.87 1.73 -0.27
N ALA A 27 -2.46 0.98 0.75
CA ALA A 27 -2.80 1.25 2.14
C ALA A 27 -2.29 2.62 2.64
N GLY A 28 -1.20 3.14 2.08
CA GLY A 28 -0.64 4.44 2.41
C GLY A 28 -1.55 5.63 2.13
N THR A 29 -2.51 5.48 1.21
CA THR A 29 -3.52 6.50 0.90
C THR A 29 -4.28 6.96 2.16
N VAL A 30 -4.53 6.06 3.12
CA VAL A 30 -5.19 6.40 4.40
C VAL A 30 -4.36 7.41 5.19
N PHE A 31 -3.04 7.24 5.24
CA PHE A 31 -2.14 8.17 5.92
C PHE A 31 -2.12 9.55 5.23
N VAL A 32 -2.06 9.57 3.91
CA VAL A 32 -2.09 10.82 3.12
C VAL A 32 -3.37 11.61 3.41
N HIS A 33 -4.54 10.95 3.36
CA HIS A 33 -5.82 11.58 3.68
C HIS A 33 -5.87 12.14 5.10
N ARG A 34 -5.45 11.36 6.09
CA ARG A 34 -5.49 11.78 7.48
C ARG A 34 -4.53 12.94 7.75
N PHE A 35 -3.33 12.89 7.17
CA PHE A 35 -2.35 13.95 7.33
C PHE A 35 -2.81 15.28 6.71
N ALA A 36 -3.28 15.25 5.46
CA ALA A 36 -3.84 16.42 4.80
C ALA A 36 -5.07 16.99 5.55
N GLY A 37 -5.96 16.10 6.00
CA GLY A 37 -7.13 16.49 6.78
C GLY A 37 -6.76 17.16 8.11
N LYS A 38 -5.72 16.66 8.80
CA LYS A 38 -5.24 17.26 10.04
C LYS A 38 -4.67 18.67 9.82
N LEU A 39 -3.90 18.86 8.77
CA LEU A 39 -3.40 20.19 8.41
C LEU A 39 -4.53 21.17 8.07
N ALA A 40 -5.55 20.69 7.38
CA ALA A 40 -6.74 21.52 7.09
C ALA A 40 -7.51 21.91 8.36
N GLU A 41 -7.68 20.97 9.30
CA GLU A 41 -8.29 21.22 10.61
C GLU A 41 -7.50 22.27 11.42
N GLU A 42 -6.18 22.28 11.29
CA GLU A 42 -5.28 23.27 11.89
C GLU A 42 -5.33 24.64 11.16
N GLY A 43 -6.12 24.80 10.12
CA GLY A 43 -6.28 26.04 9.36
C GLY A 43 -5.10 26.38 8.46
N LYS A 44 -4.31 25.38 8.03
CA LYS A 44 -3.18 25.59 7.11
C LYS A 44 -3.67 26.03 5.73
N SER A 45 -2.86 26.77 4.99
CA SER A 45 -3.16 27.16 3.62
C SER A 45 -3.12 25.96 2.67
N LEU A 46 -3.79 26.08 1.51
CA LEU A 46 -3.79 25.04 0.47
C LEU A 46 -2.35 24.71 0.02
N GLU A 47 -1.54 25.73 -0.13
CA GLU A 47 -0.14 25.62 -0.55
C GLU A 47 0.69 24.87 0.50
N GLU A 48 0.52 25.21 1.77
CA GLU A 48 1.19 24.54 2.89
C GLU A 48 0.74 23.08 3.04
N ILE A 49 -0.56 22.82 2.89
CA ILE A 49 -1.11 21.45 2.91
C ILE A 49 -0.52 20.63 1.76
N LEU A 50 -0.48 21.20 0.54
CA LEU A 50 0.07 20.52 -0.63
C LEU A 50 1.54 20.15 -0.42
N GLU A 51 2.37 21.11 -0.02
CA GLU A 51 3.81 20.91 0.17
C GLU A 51 4.10 19.87 1.24
N ARG A 52 3.48 20.00 2.41
CA ARG A 52 3.70 19.09 3.54
C ARG A 52 3.17 17.70 3.27
N THR A 53 2.01 17.58 2.61
CA THR A 53 1.43 16.28 2.28
C THR A 53 2.25 15.57 1.22
N ALA A 54 2.76 16.26 0.22
CA ALA A 54 3.65 15.69 -0.77
C ALA A 54 5.01 15.25 -0.16
N ALA A 55 5.51 15.99 0.84
CA ALA A 55 6.70 15.59 1.58
C ALA A 55 6.44 14.34 2.44
N TYR A 56 5.29 14.28 3.10
CA TYR A 56 4.87 13.15 3.93
C TYR A 56 4.67 11.87 3.11
N GLU A 57 4.04 11.99 1.92
CA GLU A 57 3.78 10.87 1.02
C GLU A 57 5.08 10.14 0.63
N ARG A 58 6.16 10.88 0.37
CA ARG A 58 7.47 10.30 0.05
C ARG A 58 8.05 9.41 1.15
N GLY A 59 7.61 9.58 2.38
CA GLY A 59 7.97 8.75 3.54
C GLY A 59 7.14 7.47 3.68
N ILE A 60 6.19 7.20 2.79
CA ILE A 60 5.30 6.04 2.88
C ILE A 60 5.72 4.99 1.86
N VAL A 61 5.86 3.75 2.29
CA VAL A 61 6.09 2.57 1.44
C VAL A 61 5.07 1.50 1.80
N SER A 62 4.58 0.79 0.81
CA SER A 62 3.66 -0.31 1.03
C SER A 62 3.91 -1.47 0.08
N VAL A 63 3.41 -2.64 0.45
CA VAL A 63 3.36 -3.84 -0.37
C VAL A 63 2.14 -4.66 0.03
N GLY A 64 1.48 -5.27 -0.92
CA GLY A 64 0.40 -6.23 -0.68
C GLY A 64 0.80 -7.64 -1.06
N ALA A 65 0.17 -8.63 -0.43
CA ALA A 65 0.18 -10.02 -0.88
C ALA A 65 -1.26 -10.53 -0.89
N SER A 66 -1.63 -11.30 -1.91
CA SER A 66 -2.99 -11.84 -2.04
C SER A 66 -2.95 -13.33 -2.28
N LEU A 67 -3.72 -14.07 -1.49
CA LEU A 67 -3.90 -15.53 -1.62
C LEU A 67 -5.05 -15.88 -2.56
N THR A 68 -5.93 -14.95 -2.82
CA THR A 68 -7.10 -15.12 -3.70
C THR A 68 -7.42 -13.80 -4.40
N THR A 69 -8.19 -13.90 -5.46
CA THR A 69 -8.73 -12.73 -6.16
C THR A 69 -10.12 -12.37 -5.63
N CYS A 70 -10.46 -11.09 -5.73
CA CYS A 70 -11.80 -10.61 -5.43
C CYS A 70 -12.80 -11.12 -6.49
N SER A 71 -13.99 -11.53 -6.04
CA SER A 71 -15.10 -11.87 -6.93
C SER A 71 -16.26 -10.92 -6.68
N LEU A 72 -16.78 -10.31 -7.74
CA LEU A 72 -17.97 -9.47 -7.64
C LEU A 72 -19.24 -10.35 -7.61
N PRO A 73 -20.27 -9.96 -6.86
CA PRO A 73 -21.56 -10.66 -6.89
C PRO A 73 -22.10 -10.77 -8.32
N GLY A 74 -22.53 -11.97 -8.74
CA GLY A 74 -23.09 -12.20 -10.07
C GLY A 74 -22.08 -12.35 -11.20
N VAL A 75 -20.77 -12.22 -10.93
CA VAL A 75 -19.70 -12.46 -11.90
C VAL A 75 -19.01 -13.78 -11.61
N ALA A 76 -18.58 -14.50 -12.66
CA ALA A 76 -17.80 -15.71 -12.48
C ALA A 76 -16.56 -15.46 -11.64
N LYS A 77 -16.23 -16.41 -10.76
CA LYS A 77 -15.04 -16.30 -9.91
C LYS A 77 -13.78 -16.20 -10.79
N ASP A 78 -12.96 -15.22 -10.51
CA ASP A 78 -11.64 -15.14 -11.11
C ASP A 78 -10.78 -16.31 -10.60
N THR A 79 -10.17 -17.03 -11.53
CA THR A 79 -9.33 -18.22 -11.27
C THR A 79 -7.84 -17.91 -11.47
N ARG A 80 -7.47 -16.63 -11.47
CA ARG A 80 -6.08 -16.21 -11.67
C ARG A 80 -5.12 -16.77 -10.63
N LEU A 81 -5.59 -16.97 -9.39
CA LEU A 81 -4.91 -17.69 -8.33
C LEU A 81 -5.69 -18.97 -8.01
N ASP A 82 -5.07 -20.12 -8.13
CA ASP A 82 -5.70 -21.43 -8.01
C ASP A 82 -5.66 -22.05 -6.60
N GLY A 83 -5.13 -21.30 -5.62
CA GLY A 83 -4.99 -21.73 -4.24
C GLY A 83 -3.65 -22.43 -3.93
N ALA A 84 -2.84 -22.73 -4.94
CA ALA A 84 -1.46 -23.19 -4.77
C ALA A 84 -0.41 -22.07 -4.91
N GLU A 85 -0.89 -20.86 -5.20
CA GLU A 85 -0.09 -19.68 -5.45
C GLU A 85 -0.58 -18.50 -4.62
N TYR A 86 0.30 -17.52 -4.45
CA TYR A 86 -0.05 -16.18 -4.00
C TYR A 86 0.53 -15.14 -4.95
N GLU A 87 -0.01 -13.94 -4.93
CA GLU A 87 0.47 -12.84 -5.76
C GLU A 87 1.03 -11.73 -4.87
N LEU A 88 2.31 -11.42 -5.07
CA LEU A 88 3.01 -10.34 -4.37
C LEU A 88 2.81 -9.03 -5.14
N GLY A 89 2.44 -7.96 -4.44
CA GLY A 89 2.22 -6.65 -5.03
C GLY A 89 0.92 -6.53 -5.82
N LEU A 90 -0.10 -7.33 -5.51
CA LEU A 90 -1.42 -7.18 -6.11
C LEU A 90 -2.00 -5.80 -5.80
N GLY A 91 -2.52 -5.11 -6.83
CA GLY A 91 -3.22 -3.85 -6.66
C GLY A 91 -4.59 -4.03 -6.00
N ILE A 92 -5.07 -2.98 -5.34
CA ILE A 92 -6.33 -3.03 -4.57
C ILE A 92 -7.60 -3.14 -5.42
N HIS A 93 -7.51 -2.88 -6.72
CA HIS A 93 -8.61 -3.05 -7.67
C HIS A 93 -8.46 -4.32 -8.53
N GLY A 94 -7.53 -5.21 -8.16
CA GLY A 94 -7.25 -6.44 -8.91
C GLY A 94 -6.23 -6.28 -10.03
N GLU A 95 -5.50 -5.17 -10.07
CA GLU A 95 -4.40 -4.99 -11.02
C GLU A 95 -3.30 -6.03 -10.74
N PRO A 96 -2.64 -6.54 -11.78
CA PRO A 96 -1.59 -7.53 -11.62
C PRO A 96 -0.48 -7.08 -10.65
N GLY A 97 0.00 -8.00 -9.86
CA GLY A 97 1.13 -7.81 -8.95
C GLY A 97 2.48 -7.94 -9.66
N ALA A 98 3.53 -7.85 -8.86
CA ALA A 98 4.91 -7.98 -9.31
C ALA A 98 5.27 -9.44 -9.65
N ALA A 99 4.75 -10.41 -8.89
CA ALA A 99 5.02 -11.82 -9.10
C ALA A 99 3.91 -12.71 -8.55
N LYS A 100 3.64 -13.81 -9.28
CA LYS A 100 2.94 -14.97 -8.74
C LYS A 100 3.97 -15.97 -8.26
N LEU A 101 3.80 -16.46 -7.07
CA LEU A 101 4.73 -17.34 -6.38
C LEU A 101 3.97 -18.54 -5.81
N PRO A 102 4.60 -19.73 -5.74
CA PRO A 102 4.02 -20.86 -5.04
C PRO A 102 3.69 -20.48 -3.59
N LEU A 103 2.58 -21.03 -3.07
CA LEU A 103 2.19 -20.79 -1.68
C LEU A 103 3.29 -21.33 -0.74
N GLU A 104 3.78 -20.46 0.11
CA GLU A 104 4.84 -20.73 1.08
C GLU A 104 4.28 -20.55 2.52
N PRO A 105 5.01 -21.01 3.55
CA PRO A 105 4.67 -20.65 4.92
C PRO A 105 4.55 -19.13 5.12
N ALA A 106 3.63 -18.70 5.98
CA ALA A 106 3.34 -17.28 6.19
C ALA A 106 4.59 -16.45 6.53
N THR A 107 5.53 -17.02 7.27
CA THR A 107 6.81 -16.37 7.59
C THR A 107 7.63 -16.05 6.34
N ALA A 108 7.69 -16.96 5.37
CA ALA A 108 8.42 -16.74 4.11
C ALA A 108 7.75 -15.66 3.25
N VAL A 109 6.40 -15.62 3.23
CA VAL A 109 5.64 -14.55 2.57
C VAL A 109 5.94 -13.20 3.22
N LEU A 110 5.92 -13.13 4.56
CA LEU A 110 6.25 -11.92 5.31
C LEU A 110 7.70 -11.47 5.05
N ASP A 111 8.67 -12.38 5.05
CA ASP A 111 10.07 -12.05 4.77
C ASP A 111 10.22 -11.39 3.39
N ARG A 112 9.50 -11.90 2.37
CA ARG A 112 9.48 -11.30 1.04
C ARG A 112 8.84 -9.92 1.04
N MET A 113 7.72 -9.74 1.75
CA MET A 113 7.06 -8.44 1.88
C MET A 113 7.98 -7.44 2.56
N ILE A 114 8.64 -7.83 3.64
CA ILE A 114 9.61 -6.97 4.35
C ILE A 114 10.78 -6.61 3.42
N ALA A 115 11.31 -7.56 2.66
CA ALA A 115 12.38 -7.29 1.70
C ALA A 115 11.97 -6.24 0.66
N VAL A 116 10.74 -6.30 0.12
CA VAL A 116 10.20 -5.30 -0.80
C VAL A 116 10.07 -3.93 -0.13
N LEU A 117 9.55 -3.88 1.10
CA LEU A 117 9.43 -2.62 1.85
C LEU A 117 10.80 -2.00 2.13
N VAL A 118 11.79 -2.78 2.54
CA VAL A 118 13.16 -2.30 2.79
C VAL A 118 13.80 -1.76 1.51
N ALA A 119 13.65 -2.48 0.40
CA ALA A 119 14.15 -2.03 -0.91
C ALA A 119 13.46 -0.74 -1.36
N GLY A 120 12.13 -0.64 -1.20
CA GLY A 120 11.35 0.54 -1.51
C GLY A 120 11.74 1.75 -0.64
N ALA A 121 11.97 1.54 0.65
CA ALA A 121 12.45 2.56 1.57
C ALA A 121 13.84 3.07 1.15
N ALA A 122 14.75 2.16 0.81
CA ALA A 122 16.09 2.51 0.33
C ALA A 122 16.04 3.33 -0.97
N ALA A 123 15.18 2.95 -1.93
CA ALA A 123 14.99 3.68 -3.18
C ALA A 123 14.45 5.11 -2.96
N ARG A 124 13.73 5.34 -1.86
CA ARG A 124 13.23 6.65 -1.43
C ARG A 124 14.19 7.39 -0.49
N ASN A 125 15.40 6.87 -0.26
CA ASN A 125 16.39 7.41 0.68
C ASN A 125 15.88 7.50 2.13
N LEU A 126 15.00 6.59 2.54
CA LEU A 126 14.55 6.48 3.92
C LEU A 126 15.57 5.65 4.71
N ALA A 127 16.11 6.25 5.78
CA ALA A 127 17.18 5.63 6.58
C ALA A 127 16.60 4.59 7.57
N LEU A 128 16.51 3.33 7.16
CA LEU A 128 16.18 2.22 8.04
C LEU A 128 17.51 1.55 8.52
N PRO A 129 17.64 1.16 9.81
CA PRO A 129 16.66 1.17 10.91
C PRO A 129 16.77 2.41 11.84
N SER A 130 17.52 3.44 11.47
CA SER A 130 17.77 4.60 12.36
C SER A 130 16.59 5.58 12.46
N THR A 131 15.52 5.35 11.70
CA THR A 131 14.32 6.17 11.70
C THR A 131 13.18 5.47 12.43
N GLU A 132 12.49 6.21 13.27
CA GLU A 132 11.23 5.77 13.86
C GLU A 132 10.16 5.68 12.77
N PHE A 133 9.41 4.59 12.72
CA PHE A 133 8.36 4.38 11.71
C PHE A 133 7.09 3.81 12.34
N THR A 134 5.98 4.00 11.64
CA THR A 134 4.69 3.42 11.98
C THR A 134 4.37 2.31 10.98
N LEU A 135 4.05 1.13 11.49
CA LEU A 135 3.59 -0.01 10.69
C LEU A 135 2.07 -0.06 10.64
N LEU A 136 1.51 -0.11 9.44
CA LEU A 136 0.11 -0.43 9.21
C LEU A 136 0.00 -1.83 8.61
N VAL A 137 -0.64 -2.74 9.33
CA VAL A 137 -1.02 -4.06 8.82
C VAL A 137 -2.47 -4.00 8.38
N ASN A 138 -2.71 -4.14 7.08
CA ASN A 138 -4.03 -4.01 6.48
C ASN A 138 -4.57 -5.38 6.05
N ASN A 139 -5.73 -5.77 6.59
CA ASN A 139 -6.45 -6.95 6.16
C ASN A 139 -7.39 -6.60 4.99
N LEU A 140 -7.12 -7.13 3.81
CA LEU A 140 -7.95 -6.95 2.63
C LEU A 140 -9.19 -7.87 2.61
N GLY A 141 -9.43 -8.63 3.69
CA GLY A 141 -10.63 -9.44 3.89
C GLY A 141 -10.49 -10.93 3.58
N GLY A 142 -9.36 -11.35 3.00
CA GLY A 142 -9.11 -12.76 2.67
C GLY A 142 -8.52 -13.59 3.82
N VAL A 143 -8.02 -12.93 4.87
CA VAL A 143 -7.35 -13.57 6.01
C VAL A 143 -8.23 -13.43 7.27
N PRO A 144 -8.53 -14.53 7.99
CA PRO A 144 -9.28 -14.46 9.23
C PRO A 144 -8.59 -13.56 10.28
N PRO A 145 -9.35 -12.82 11.11
CA PRO A 145 -8.77 -11.92 12.11
C PRO A 145 -7.77 -12.59 13.06
N ILE A 146 -7.99 -13.86 13.42
CA ILE A 146 -7.07 -14.60 14.29
C ILE A 146 -5.71 -14.81 13.61
N GLU A 147 -5.69 -15.12 12.32
CA GLU A 147 -4.45 -15.28 11.56
C GLU A 147 -3.73 -13.93 11.42
N MET A 148 -4.48 -12.85 11.20
CA MET A 148 -3.90 -11.50 11.17
C MET A 148 -3.20 -11.14 12.48
N THR A 149 -3.72 -11.60 13.62
CA THR A 149 -3.08 -11.38 14.93
C THR A 149 -1.71 -12.06 15.00
N PHE A 150 -1.58 -13.27 14.46
CA PHE A 150 -0.28 -13.96 14.38
C PHE A 150 0.68 -13.31 13.39
N LEU A 151 0.17 -12.73 12.31
CA LEU A 151 1.00 -12.06 11.30
C LEU A 151 1.52 -10.68 11.78
N SER A 152 0.81 -10.04 12.70
CA SER A 152 1.15 -8.70 13.19
C SER A 152 1.90 -8.69 14.52
N GLY A 153 1.99 -9.81 15.19
CA GLY A 153 2.49 -9.88 16.54
C GLY A 153 3.61 -10.48 16.96
#